data_94e595e25da9eb137ee1bb0794c1ae69
#
_entry.id   94e595e25da9eb137ee1bb0794c1ae69
#
_cell.length_a   1.000
_cell.length_b   1.000
_cell.length_c   1.000
_cell.angle_alpha   90.00
_cell.angle_beta   90.00
_cell.angle_gamma   90.00
#
_symmetry.space_group_name_H-M   'P 1'
#
loop_
_entity.id
_entity.type
_entity.pdbx_description
1 polymer ?
#
loop_
_entity_poly.entity_id
_entity_poly.type
_entity_poly.pdbx_seq_one_letter_code
_entity_poly.pdbx_strand_id
1 'polypeptide(L)'
;MPVASVQERWRPRAATAFPIGVTVLEIDAVPNARNATAPLPDGAMDACGPFRYALVELMLTVVEAWERSTGRPRLELAESSRLWHITVDDGRLRARAMERYLSLSRLPRHPRWREVVRSAYYVLNECALEPCVRVELQSRVDAVLAHRWRQALGRS
;
A
#
# COMPACT_ATOMS: atom_id res chain seq x y z
N MET A 1 -35.67 -35.55 -11.13
CA MET A 1 -35.18 -34.26 -11.59
C MET A 1 -33.76 -34.10 -11.07
N PRO A 2 -32.68 -34.30 -11.89
CA PRO A 2 -31.31 -34.17 -11.41
C PRO A 2 -30.87 -32.70 -11.45
N VAL A 3 -30.33 -32.20 -10.34
CA VAL A 3 -29.65 -30.90 -10.23
C VAL A 3 -28.26 -31.03 -10.86
N ALA A 4 -28.07 -30.34 -11.97
CA ALA A 4 -26.80 -30.28 -12.66
C ALA A 4 -25.77 -29.50 -11.84
N SER A 5 -24.66 -30.17 -11.52
CA SER A 5 -23.46 -29.65 -10.92
C SER A 5 -22.74 -28.71 -11.90
N VAL A 6 -22.68 -27.42 -11.57
CA VAL A 6 -21.85 -26.45 -12.29
C VAL A 6 -20.46 -26.42 -11.64
N GLN A 7 -19.70 -27.44 -11.97
CA GLN A 7 -18.29 -27.53 -11.58
C GLN A 7 -17.51 -27.78 -12.87
N GLU A 8 -17.22 -26.68 -13.59
CA GLU A 8 -16.21 -26.72 -14.64
C GLU A 8 -15.82 -25.31 -15.09
N ARG A 9 -14.59 -25.06 -14.95
CA ARG A 9 -13.71 -24.35 -15.89
C ARG A 9 -12.80 -23.28 -15.28
N TRP A 10 -11.91 -23.75 -14.42
CA TRP A 10 -10.65 -23.04 -14.23
C TRP A 10 -9.51 -23.92 -14.77
N ARG A 11 -9.07 -23.64 -16.01
CA ARG A 11 -7.82 -24.17 -16.55
C ARG A 11 -6.75 -23.09 -16.48
N PRO A 12 -5.61 -23.32 -15.82
CA PRO A 12 -4.48 -22.40 -15.88
C PRO A 12 -3.89 -22.44 -17.29
N ARG A 13 -3.75 -21.28 -17.91
CA ARG A 13 -3.00 -21.11 -19.17
C ARG A 13 -1.52 -21.34 -18.90
N ALA A 14 -0.93 -22.20 -19.71
CA ALA A 14 0.46 -22.60 -19.70
C ALA A 14 1.41 -21.40 -19.78
N ALA A 15 2.47 -21.49 -18.97
CA ALA A 15 3.62 -20.60 -18.99
C ALA A 15 4.33 -20.68 -20.33
N THR A 16 4.45 -19.54 -21.02
CA THR A 16 5.31 -19.39 -22.19
C THR A 16 6.72 -19.06 -21.70
N ALA A 17 7.62 -19.99 -21.92
CA ALA A 17 9.03 -19.82 -21.64
C ALA A 17 9.63 -18.76 -22.58
N PHE A 18 10.29 -17.76 -22.00
CA PHE A 18 11.13 -16.82 -22.75
C PHE A 18 12.58 -17.31 -22.77
N PRO A 19 13.27 -17.26 -23.94
CA PRO A 19 14.65 -17.68 -24.04
C PRO A 19 15.60 -16.64 -23.44
N ILE A 20 16.54 -17.14 -22.67
CA ILE A 20 17.64 -16.39 -22.08
C ILE A 20 18.65 -16.09 -23.20
N GLY A 21 18.70 -14.84 -23.63
CA GLY A 21 19.79 -14.31 -24.45
C GLY A 21 20.74 -13.49 -23.59
N VAL A 22 21.84 -14.10 -23.17
CA VAL A 22 22.94 -13.40 -22.50
C VAL A 22 23.79 -12.74 -23.59
N THR A 23 23.75 -11.41 -23.67
CA THR A 23 24.76 -10.65 -24.38
C THR A 23 25.57 -9.85 -23.39
N VAL A 24 26.79 -10.31 -23.15
CA VAL A 24 27.80 -9.57 -22.39
C VAL A 24 28.24 -8.42 -23.29
N LEU A 25 28.00 -7.20 -22.89
CA LEU A 25 28.65 -6.01 -23.41
C LEU A 25 29.45 -5.36 -22.28
N GLU A 26 30.73 -5.49 -22.48
CA GLU A 26 31.85 -4.76 -21.92
C GLU A 26 31.55 -3.26 -21.84
N ILE A 27 31.59 -2.68 -20.64
CA ILE A 27 31.52 -1.22 -20.45
C ILE A 27 32.72 -0.80 -19.61
N ASP A 28 33.79 -0.48 -20.30
CA ASP A 28 34.73 0.52 -19.86
C ASP A 28 34.07 1.89 -19.98
N ALA A 29 33.86 2.56 -18.87
CA ALA A 29 33.95 4.01 -18.72
C ALA A 29 33.59 4.42 -17.29
N VAL A 30 34.60 4.65 -16.48
CA VAL A 30 34.47 5.41 -15.23
C VAL A 30 34.42 6.89 -15.59
N PRO A 31 33.38 7.63 -15.33
CA PRO A 31 33.47 9.08 -15.22
C PRO A 31 33.38 9.51 -13.75
N ASN A 32 34.54 9.94 -13.28
CA ASN A 32 34.76 11.14 -12.48
C ASN A 32 33.75 11.46 -11.38
N ALA A 33 34.11 10.98 -10.19
CA ALA A 33 33.59 11.46 -8.90
C ALA A 33 33.95 12.93 -8.68
N ARG A 34 33.16 13.84 -9.16
CA ARG A 34 33.09 15.25 -8.73
C ARG A 34 31.73 15.83 -9.13
N ASN A 35 30.68 15.36 -8.49
CA ASN A 35 29.51 16.22 -8.33
C ASN A 35 28.99 16.05 -6.91
N ALA A 36 29.27 17.10 -6.18
CA ALA A 36 28.80 17.41 -4.86
C ALA A 36 27.42 16.79 -4.55
N THR A 37 27.42 15.91 -3.61
CA THR A 37 26.25 15.65 -2.77
C THR A 37 25.85 16.98 -2.17
N ALA A 38 24.93 17.68 -2.81
CA ALA A 38 24.23 18.76 -2.15
C ALA A 38 23.56 18.12 -0.93
N PRO A 39 23.81 18.59 0.29
CA PRO A 39 23.10 18.10 1.45
C PRO A 39 21.62 18.38 1.18
N LEU A 40 20.84 17.31 1.16
CA LEU A 40 19.37 17.41 1.22
C LEU A 40 19.07 18.32 2.41
N PRO A 41 18.19 19.31 2.27
CA PRO A 41 17.86 20.20 3.36
C PRO A 41 17.29 19.38 4.52
N ASP A 42 18.04 19.22 5.59
CA ASP A 42 17.65 18.53 6.83
C ASP A 42 16.35 19.05 7.46
N GLY A 43 15.83 20.18 6.97
CA GLY A 43 14.60 20.79 7.45
C GLY A 43 13.29 20.23 6.85
N ALA A 44 13.32 19.42 5.79
CA ALA A 44 12.10 18.90 5.18
C ALA A 44 11.56 17.62 5.84
N MET A 45 12.39 16.91 6.59
CA MET A 45 12.01 15.68 7.30
C MET A 45 11.21 15.94 8.59
N ASP A 46 11.37 17.10 9.21
CA ASP A 46 10.71 17.44 10.48
C ASP A 46 9.23 17.82 10.33
N ALA A 47 8.79 18.28 9.16
CA ALA A 47 7.39 18.66 8.94
C ALA A 47 6.44 17.45 8.82
N CYS A 48 6.96 16.28 8.48
CA CYS A 48 6.19 15.06 8.25
C CYS A 48 6.54 13.92 9.20
N GLY A 49 6.74 14.11 10.45
CA GLY A 49 7.20 13.15 11.47
C GLY A 49 7.05 11.64 11.15
N PRO A 50 7.88 10.78 11.71
CA PRO A 50 7.96 9.35 11.37
C PRO A 50 6.62 8.61 11.37
N PHE A 51 5.69 9.05 12.24
CA PHE A 51 4.34 8.53 12.30
C PHE A 51 3.51 8.78 11.04
N ARG A 52 3.64 9.97 10.44
CA ARG A 52 2.90 10.33 9.21
C ARG A 52 3.41 9.52 8.01
N TYR A 53 4.72 9.29 7.95
CA TYR A 53 5.34 8.40 6.98
C TYR A 53 4.80 6.98 7.11
N ALA A 54 4.84 6.42 8.32
CA ALA A 54 4.35 5.07 8.58
C ALA A 54 2.87 4.89 8.20
N LEU A 55 2.03 5.93 8.39
CA LEU A 55 0.62 5.88 7.97
C LEU A 55 0.44 5.82 6.46
N VAL A 56 1.21 6.62 5.71
CA VAL A 56 1.14 6.61 4.24
C VAL A 56 1.65 5.28 3.70
N GLU A 57 2.78 4.81 4.20
CA GLU A 57 3.35 3.51 3.83
C GLU A 57 2.37 2.37 4.09
N LEU A 58 1.75 2.36 5.29
CA LEU A 58 0.73 1.35 5.61
C LEU A 58 -0.44 1.41 4.62
N MET A 59 -0.97 2.61 4.33
CA MET A 59 -2.12 2.73 3.42
C MET A 59 -1.78 2.33 1.99
N LEU A 60 -0.58 2.65 1.51
CA LEU A 60 -0.10 2.20 0.19
C LEU A 60 -0.02 0.66 0.13
N THR A 61 0.57 0.04 1.16
CA THR A 61 0.66 -1.43 1.25
C THR A 61 -0.73 -2.08 1.33
N VAL A 62 -1.69 -1.48 2.04
CA VAL A 62 -3.09 -1.95 2.11
C VAL A 62 -3.73 -1.95 0.73
N VAL A 63 -3.62 -0.85 -0.01
CA VAL A 63 -4.21 -0.73 -1.35
C VAL A 63 -3.56 -1.71 -2.32
N GLU A 64 -2.25 -1.81 -2.30
CA GLU A 64 -1.51 -2.74 -3.16
C GLU A 64 -1.87 -4.21 -2.87
N ALA A 65 -1.94 -4.59 -1.60
CA ALA A 65 -2.33 -5.93 -1.18
C ALA A 65 -3.77 -6.26 -1.62
N TRP A 66 -4.70 -5.30 -1.50
CA TRP A 66 -6.06 -5.43 -1.97
C TRP A 66 -6.14 -5.62 -3.49
N GLU A 67 -5.54 -4.70 -4.26
CA GLU A 67 -5.58 -4.73 -5.73
C GLU A 67 -4.91 -6.00 -6.28
N ARG A 68 -3.80 -6.43 -5.69
CA ARG A 68 -3.08 -7.64 -6.10
C ARG A 68 -3.86 -8.92 -5.78
N SER A 69 -4.49 -9.00 -4.62
CA SER A 69 -5.19 -10.22 -4.18
C SER A 69 -6.58 -10.38 -4.80
N THR A 70 -7.27 -9.27 -5.05
CA THR A 70 -8.67 -9.30 -5.53
C THR A 70 -8.82 -8.93 -7.01
N GLY A 71 -7.83 -8.25 -7.60
CA GLY A 71 -7.94 -7.65 -8.93
C GLY A 71 -8.91 -6.47 -9.00
N ARG A 72 -9.38 -5.97 -7.86
CA ARG A 72 -10.39 -4.91 -7.77
C ARG A 72 -9.75 -3.57 -7.44
N PRO A 73 -10.28 -2.46 -7.96
CA PRO A 73 -9.75 -1.14 -7.69
C PRO A 73 -9.94 -0.74 -6.22
N ARG A 74 -9.11 0.18 -5.74
CA ARG A 74 -9.15 0.72 -4.37
C ARG A 74 -10.50 1.34 -3.97
N LEU A 75 -11.31 1.78 -4.93
CA LEU A 75 -12.65 2.27 -4.64
C LEU A 75 -13.53 1.18 -4.04
N GLU A 76 -13.45 -0.05 -4.54
CA GLU A 76 -14.19 -1.19 -4.00
C GLU A 76 -13.71 -1.58 -2.60
N LEU A 77 -12.42 -1.35 -2.27
CA LEU A 77 -11.96 -1.48 -0.88
C LEU A 77 -12.70 -0.51 0.04
N ALA A 78 -12.88 0.74 -0.40
CA ALA A 78 -13.61 1.73 0.38
C ALA A 78 -15.09 1.34 0.56
N GLU A 79 -15.73 0.83 -0.48
CA GLU A 79 -17.12 0.34 -0.46
C GLU A 79 -17.29 -0.88 0.45
N SER A 80 -16.47 -1.89 0.23
CA SER A 80 -16.58 -3.19 0.91
C SER A 80 -16.27 -3.07 2.39
N SER A 81 -15.22 -2.31 2.76
CA SER A 81 -14.83 -2.13 4.16
C SER A 81 -15.78 -1.22 4.94
N ARG A 82 -16.52 -0.34 4.26
CA ARG A 82 -17.40 0.69 4.87
C ARG A 82 -16.68 1.64 5.83
N LEU A 83 -15.35 1.70 5.78
CA LEU A 83 -14.53 2.55 6.63
C LEU A 83 -14.35 3.95 6.05
N TRP A 84 -14.51 4.09 4.74
CA TRP A 84 -14.26 5.32 4.01
C TRP A 84 -15.54 5.82 3.35
N HIS A 85 -15.82 7.12 3.55
CA HIS A 85 -16.95 7.74 2.91
C HIS A 85 -16.71 7.90 1.40
N ILE A 86 -17.68 7.45 0.60
CA ILE A 86 -17.67 7.59 -0.85
C ILE A 86 -18.57 8.75 -1.22
N THR A 87 -18.08 9.61 -2.07
CA THR A 87 -18.79 10.78 -2.60
C THR A 87 -18.92 10.66 -4.11
N VAL A 88 -19.98 11.24 -4.65
CA VAL A 88 -20.12 11.47 -6.10
C VAL A 88 -19.49 12.82 -6.41
N ASP A 89 -18.53 12.83 -7.33
CA ASP A 89 -17.82 14.02 -7.77
C ASP A 89 -17.74 14.01 -9.30
N ASP A 90 -18.29 15.02 -9.94
CA ASP A 90 -18.43 15.08 -11.40
C ASP A 90 -19.04 13.81 -12.03
N GLY A 91 -20.06 13.25 -11.38
CA GLY A 91 -20.72 12.01 -11.81
C GLY A 91 -19.90 10.72 -11.60
N ARG A 92 -18.76 10.81 -10.88
CA ARG A 92 -17.90 9.66 -10.58
C ARG A 92 -17.83 9.40 -9.09
N LEU A 93 -17.89 8.14 -8.71
CA LEU A 93 -17.65 7.71 -7.33
C LEU A 93 -16.18 7.92 -6.96
N ARG A 94 -15.93 8.51 -5.79
CA ARG A 94 -14.59 8.76 -5.26
C ARG A 94 -14.52 8.53 -3.77
N ALA A 95 -13.42 7.94 -3.32
CA ALA A 95 -13.07 7.78 -1.90
C ALA A 95 -12.04 8.86 -1.48
N ARG A 96 -12.39 10.15 -1.63
CA ARG A 96 -11.46 11.27 -1.40
C ARG A 96 -10.79 11.25 -0.02
N ALA A 97 -11.52 10.82 1.00
CA ALA A 97 -10.97 10.71 2.35
C ALA A 97 -9.83 9.70 2.40
N MET A 98 -10.00 8.53 1.77
CA MET A 98 -8.97 7.49 1.66
C MET A 98 -7.78 7.94 0.80
N GLU A 99 -8.06 8.59 -0.34
CA GLU A 99 -7.03 9.05 -1.29
C GLU A 99 -6.02 10.03 -0.66
N ARG A 100 -6.43 10.77 0.38
CA ARG A 100 -5.51 11.67 1.12
C ARG A 100 -4.41 10.91 1.86
N TYR A 101 -4.62 9.64 2.18
CA TYR A 101 -3.63 8.80 2.88
C TYR A 101 -2.63 8.12 1.96
N LEU A 102 -2.75 8.32 0.64
CA LEU A 102 -1.80 7.80 -0.35
C LEU A 102 -0.64 8.77 -0.64
N SER A 103 -0.59 9.92 0.02
CA SER A 103 0.47 10.90 -0.19
C SER A 103 0.69 11.75 1.07
N LEU A 104 1.94 11.96 1.42
CA LEU A 104 2.33 12.81 2.56
C LEU A 104 1.83 14.24 2.45
N SER A 105 1.88 14.80 1.24
CA SER A 105 1.46 16.19 0.97
C SER A 105 -0.03 16.41 1.17
N ARG A 106 -0.85 15.36 1.00
CA ARG A 106 -2.31 15.41 1.15
C ARG A 106 -2.81 14.93 2.49
N LEU A 107 -1.92 14.35 3.31
CA LEU A 107 -2.29 13.77 4.60
C LEU A 107 -2.84 14.86 5.54
N PRO A 108 -4.01 14.67 6.16
CA PRO A 108 -4.59 15.63 7.09
C PRO A 108 -3.66 15.94 8.26
N ARG A 109 -3.77 17.16 8.83
CA ARG A 109 -3.00 17.53 10.04
C ARG A 109 -3.25 16.59 11.22
N HIS A 110 -4.52 16.14 11.38
CA HIS A 110 -4.94 15.16 12.38
C HIS A 110 -5.44 13.90 11.65
N PRO A 111 -4.53 12.96 11.32
CA PRO A 111 -4.91 11.78 10.55
C PRO A 111 -5.73 10.81 11.40
N ARG A 112 -6.76 10.26 10.78
CA ARG A 112 -7.60 9.17 11.35
C ARG A 112 -6.86 7.84 11.22
N TRP A 113 -5.79 7.66 11.97
CA TRP A 113 -4.92 6.50 11.90
C TRP A 113 -5.64 5.17 12.16
N ARG A 114 -6.73 5.21 12.98
CA ARG A 114 -7.51 4.02 13.29
C ARG A 114 -8.20 3.45 12.06
N GLU A 115 -8.70 4.29 11.16
CA GLU A 115 -9.33 3.86 9.92
C GLU A 115 -8.30 3.20 8.97
N VAL A 116 -7.07 3.70 8.94
CA VAL A 116 -5.97 3.08 8.18
C VAL A 116 -5.63 1.70 8.74
N VAL A 117 -5.48 1.57 10.06
CA VAL A 117 -5.22 0.29 10.73
C VAL A 117 -6.37 -0.69 10.53
N ARG A 118 -7.62 -0.22 10.63
CA ARG A 118 -8.81 -1.05 10.37
C ARG A 118 -8.86 -1.54 8.92
N SER A 119 -8.46 -0.70 7.95
CA SER A 119 -8.37 -1.11 6.54
C SER A 119 -7.34 -2.21 6.35
N ALA A 120 -6.19 -2.13 7.05
CA ALA A 120 -5.19 -3.19 7.03
C ALA A 120 -5.74 -4.51 7.59
N TYR A 121 -6.40 -4.47 8.74
CA TYR A 121 -7.03 -5.67 9.31
C TYR A 121 -8.15 -6.22 8.43
N TYR A 122 -8.92 -5.36 7.77
CA TYR A 122 -9.93 -5.79 6.82
C TYR A 122 -9.28 -6.61 5.70
N VAL A 123 -8.22 -6.11 5.08
CA VAL A 123 -7.50 -6.81 4.00
C VAL A 123 -6.84 -8.10 4.51
N LEU A 124 -6.24 -8.08 5.71
CA LEU A 124 -5.65 -9.27 6.33
C LEU A 124 -6.66 -10.41 6.57
N ASN A 125 -7.93 -10.08 6.86
CA ASN A 125 -8.96 -11.05 7.19
C ASN A 125 -9.77 -11.50 5.96
N GLU A 126 -10.05 -10.58 5.04
CA GLU A 126 -10.95 -10.84 3.91
C GLU A 126 -10.22 -11.32 2.65
N CYS A 127 -8.89 -11.08 2.55
CA CYS A 127 -8.13 -11.41 1.36
C CYS A 127 -7.25 -12.65 1.55
N ALA A 128 -7.18 -13.48 0.51
CA ALA A 128 -6.22 -14.58 0.41
C ALA A 128 -4.84 -14.02 0.04
N LEU A 129 -4.12 -13.48 1.03
CA LEU A 129 -2.79 -12.90 0.84
C LEU A 129 -1.71 -13.98 0.83
N GLU A 130 -0.70 -13.79 0.00
CA GLU A 130 0.55 -14.55 0.09
C GLU A 130 1.21 -14.35 1.47
N PRO A 131 1.91 -15.36 2.01
CA PRO A 131 2.52 -15.28 3.34
C PRO A 131 3.46 -14.08 3.51
N CYS A 132 4.27 -13.76 2.50
CA CYS A 132 5.19 -12.61 2.54
C CYS A 132 4.44 -11.27 2.61
N VAL A 133 3.37 -11.10 1.83
CA VAL A 133 2.54 -9.89 1.82
C VAL A 133 1.81 -9.73 3.17
N ARG A 134 1.33 -10.84 3.72
CA ARG A 134 0.68 -10.85 5.05
C ARG A 134 1.64 -10.39 6.14
N VAL A 135 2.87 -10.92 6.16
CA VAL A 135 3.91 -10.54 7.13
C VAL A 135 4.30 -9.08 6.97
N GLU A 136 4.48 -8.60 5.74
CA GLU A 136 4.80 -7.21 5.47
C GLU A 136 3.68 -6.27 5.97
N LEU A 137 2.44 -6.56 5.61
CA LEU A 137 1.29 -5.75 6.02
C LEU A 137 1.16 -5.70 7.55
N GLN A 138 1.33 -6.84 8.24
CA GLN A 138 1.32 -6.90 9.70
C GLN A 138 2.45 -6.06 10.30
N SER A 139 3.67 -6.17 9.78
CA SER A 139 4.82 -5.39 10.24
C SER A 139 4.58 -3.87 10.12
N ARG A 140 3.94 -3.44 9.03
CA ARG A 140 3.56 -2.02 8.85
C ARG A 140 2.50 -1.56 9.86
N VAL A 141 1.53 -2.41 10.18
CA VAL A 141 0.55 -2.13 11.26
C VAL A 141 1.27 -1.95 12.59
N ASP A 142 2.17 -2.87 12.93
CA ASP A 142 2.91 -2.83 14.19
C ASP A 142 3.79 -1.57 14.29
N ALA A 143 4.40 -1.14 13.20
CA ALA A 143 5.17 0.10 13.14
C ALA A 143 4.30 1.34 13.45
N VAL A 144 3.10 1.44 12.89
CA VAL A 144 2.15 2.53 13.18
C VAL A 144 1.73 2.51 14.64
N LEU A 145 1.40 1.35 15.19
CA LEU A 145 1.01 1.19 16.59
C LEU A 145 2.16 1.53 17.53
N ALA A 146 3.38 1.11 17.24
CA ALA A 146 4.58 1.44 18.02
C ALA A 146 4.83 2.96 18.07
N HIS A 147 4.63 3.66 16.97
CA HIS A 147 4.72 5.13 16.95
C HIS A 147 3.66 5.77 17.84
N ARG A 148 2.44 5.26 17.86
CA ARG A 148 1.36 5.77 18.72
C ARG A 148 1.65 5.56 20.18
N TRP A 149 2.13 4.37 20.57
CA TRP A 149 2.52 4.08 21.94
C TRP A 149 3.62 5.02 22.44
N ARG A 150 4.68 5.23 21.65
CA ARG A 150 5.76 6.16 22.00
C ARG A 150 5.25 7.58 22.20
N GLN A 151 4.36 8.07 21.35
CA GLN A 151 3.74 9.39 21.49
C GLN A 151 2.86 9.51 22.74
N ALA A 152 2.19 8.44 23.16
CA ALA A 152 1.38 8.42 24.35
C ALA A 152 2.25 8.48 25.63
N LEU A 153 3.33 7.69 25.67
CA LEU A 153 4.27 7.68 26.80
C LEU A 153 5.10 8.95 26.92
N GLY A 154 5.43 9.61 25.82
CA GLY A 154 6.20 10.87 25.86
C GLY A 154 5.39 12.12 26.22
N ARG A 155 4.09 11.98 26.50
CA ARG A 155 3.19 13.06 26.95
C ARG A 155 2.88 13.03 28.45
N SER A 156 3.43 12.05 29.17
CA SER A 156 3.37 11.94 30.62
C SER A 156 4.60 12.60 31.22
#